data_867fc184b12f0943c5840b01ea7fbfa9
#
_entry.id   867fc184b12f0943c5840b01ea7fbfa9
#
_cell.length_a   1.000
_cell.length_b   1.000
_cell.length_c   1.000
_cell.angle_alpha   90.00
_cell.angle_beta   90.00
_cell.angle_gamma   90.00
#
_symmetry.space_group_name_H-M   'P 1'
#
loop_
_entity.id
_entity.type
_entity.pdbx_description
1 polymer ?
#
loop_
_entity_poly.entity_id
_entity_poly.type
_entity_poly.pdbx_seq_one_letter_code
_entity_poly.pdbx_strand_id
1 'polypeptide(L)'
;MTLHNLTDYDDLIVYHMNKTRDLLRKVNKDKVALYWSNEDTFYQKYQPGDVLVYWGLAANASKLTEIYPDNKYVMAAGDYYYMDCGFGNKYGGNAWCDPFKSWWRIYSFEPTDHINGTSVLGAEIPVWSELNSDIDLQVKLWPRGAAMSDKMWGPKVETDLITIT
;
A
#
# COMPACT_ATOMS: atom_id res chain seq x y z
N MET A 1 -0.59 31.64 -0.30
CA MET A 1 0.77 31.05 -0.25
C MET A 1 1.81 31.95 0.40
N THR A 2 1.62 33.25 0.41
CA THR A 2 2.58 34.25 0.95
C THR A 2 2.87 34.16 2.46
N LEU A 3 1.96 33.63 3.27
CA LEU A 3 2.10 33.61 4.73
C LEU A 3 3.22 32.67 5.24
N HIS A 4 3.66 31.69 4.43
CA HIS A 4 4.67 30.70 4.79
C HIS A 4 5.78 30.56 3.75
N ASN A 5 5.93 31.52 2.83
CA ASN A 5 6.89 31.48 1.72
C ASN A 5 6.76 30.25 0.82
N LEU A 6 5.54 29.71 0.66
CA LEU A 6 5.27 28.56 -0.19
C LEU A 6 5.20 29.04 -1.65
N THR A 7 5.88 28.32 -2.54
CA THR A 7 6.01 28.70 -3.95
C THR A 7 5.01 27.98 -4.85
N ASP A 8 4.66 26.73 -4.49
CA ASP A 8 3.73 25.89 -5.25
C ASP A 8 2.87 24.98 -4.35
N TYR A 9 2.09 24.10 -4.97
CA TYR A 9 1.21 23.17 -4.25
C TYR A 9 1.99 22.04 -3.57
N ASP A 10 3.13 21.63 -4.13
CA ASP A 10 3.97 20.60 -3.53
C ASP A 10 4.58 21.09 -2.22
N ASP A 11 5.02 22.35 -2.18
CA ASP A 11 5.45 23.00 -0.94
C ASP A 11 4.35 23.01 0.13
N LEU A 12 3.09 23.23 -0.27
CA LEU A 12 1.95 23.20 0.65
C LEU A 12 1.71 21.79 1.22
N ILE A 13 1.83 20.75 0.40
CA ILE A 13 1.71 19.36 0.83
C ILE A 13 2.82 19.03 1.83
N VAL A 14 4.06 19.35 1.50
CA VAL A 14 5.23 19.13 2.38
C VAL A 14 5.08 19.89 3.70
N TYR A 15 4.62 21.14 3.63
CA TYR A 15 4.34 21.95 4.84
C TYR A 15 3.28 21.27 5.72
N HIS A 16 2.17 20.80 5.13
CA HIS A 16 1.12 20.09 5.86
C HIS A 16 1.64 18.79 6.51
N MET A 17 2.39 17.99 5.77
CA MET A 17 2.99 16.75 6.28
C MET A 17 3.92 17.03 7.48
N ASN A 18 4.78 18.06 7.37
CA ASN A 18 5.68 18.45 8.46
C ASN A 18 4.90 18.91 9.69
N LYS A 19 3.87 19.72 9.52
CA LYS A 19 3.01 20.18 10.63
C LYS A 19 2.26 19.03 11.31
N THR A 20 1.73 18.10 10.54
CA THR A 20 1.05 16.91 11.07
C THR A 20 2.02 16.06 11.87
N ARG A 21 3.22 15.83 11.36
CA ARG A 21 4.30 15.09 12.04
C ARG A 21 4.73 15.78 13.33
N ASP A 22 4.90 17.11 13.34
CA ASP A 22 5.25 17.88 14.52
C ASP A 22 4.16 17.77 15.62
N LEU A 23 2.89 17.83 15.23
CA LEU A 23 1.76 17.67 16.14
C LEU A 23 1.71 16.24 16.72
N LEU A 24 1.91 15.24 15.87
CA LEU A 24 1.98 13.85 16.31
C LEU A 24 3.07 13.64 17.37
N ARG A 25 4.27 14.16 17.11
CA ARG A 25 5.41 14.05 18.04
C ARG A 25 5.23 14.82 19.36
N LYS A 26 4.44 15.92 19.35
CA LYS A 26 4.06 16.61 20.58
C LYS A 26 3.13 15.78 21.47
N VAL A 27 2.24 14.99 20.85
CA VAL A 27 1.32 14.10 21.57
C VAL A 27 2.07 12.86 22.07
N ASN A 28 2.86 12.26 21.21
CA ASN A 28 3.69 11.11 21.55
C ASN A 28 4.88 11.01 20.60
N LYS A 29 6.08 11.19 21.17
CA LYS A 29 7.36 11.17 20.44
C LYS A 29 7.68 9.83 19.75
N ASP A 30 7.10 8.73 20.27
CA ASP A 30 7.36 7.37 19.80
C ASP A 30 6.40 6.95 18.68
N LYS A 31 5.42 7.80 18.32
CA LYS A 31 4.52 7.55 17.18
C LYS A 31 5.20 7.84 15.87
N VAL A 32 4.96 6.94 14.92
CA VAL A 32 5.46 7.02 13.56
C VAL A 32 4.34 7.51 12.64
N ALA A 33 4.66 8.41 11.73
CA ALA A 33 3.74 8.83 10.69
C ALA A 33 3.73 7.78 9.57
N LEU A 34 2.53 7.42 9.12
CA LEU A 34 2.33 6.47 8.03
C LEU A 34 1.65 7.20 6.87
N TYR A 35 2.18 7.04 5.67
CA TYR A 35 1.70 7.70 4.46
C TYR A 35 1.45 6.70 3.33
N TRP A 36 0.31 6.84 2.65
CA TRP A 36 0.06 6.18 1.39
C TRP A 36 0.93 6.77 0.29
N SER A 37 1.63 5.92 -0.44
CA SER A 37 2.64 6.32 -1.40
C SER A 37 2.70 5.38 -2.60
N ASN A 38 3.09 5.90 -3.73
CA ASN A 38 3.50 5.14 -4.92
C ASN A 38 4.68 5.85 -5.60
N GLU A 39 5.14 5.32 -6.73
CA GLU A 39 6.25 5.87 -7.48
C GLU A 39 6.02 7.29 -8.03
N ASP A 40 4.76 7.75 -8.11
CA ASP A 40 4.40 9.08 -8.63
C ASP A 40 4.28 10.14 -7.51
N THR A 41 4.45 9.75 -6.24
CA THR A 41 4.31 10.67 -5.09
C THR A 41 5.64 11.26 -4.62
N PHE A 42 6.63 11.38 -5.50
CA PHE A 42 7.98 11.92 -5.18
C PHE A 42 7.97 13.34 -4.61
N TYR A 43 6.94 14.13 -4.85
CA TYR A 43 6.78 15.49 -4.30
C TYR A 43 6.52 15.51 -2.78
N GLN A 44 6.10 14.40 -2.18
CA GLN A 44 5.70 14.36 -0.78
C GLN A 44 6.87 14.47 0.21
N LYS A 45 8.10 14.23 -0.20
CA LYS A 45 9.33 14.37 0.60
C LYS A 45 9.20 13.74 1.98
N TYR A 46 9.10 12.42 2.00
CA TYR A 46 9.07 11.64 3.23
C TYR A 46 10.36 11.79 4.03
N GLN A 47 10.27 11.66 5.34
CA GLN A 47 11.45 11.74 6.21
C GLN A 47 11.88 10.34 6.66
N PRO A 48 13.17 10.15 6.98
CA PRO A 48 13.62 8.93 7.64
C PRO A 48 12.80 8.64 8.89
N GLY A 49 12.33 7.39 9.02
CA GLY A 49 11.45 6.96 10.11
C GLY A 49 9.94 7.08 9.81
N ASP A 50 9.52 7.70 8.71
CA ASP A 50 8.15 7.55 8.22
C ASP A 50 7.96 6.13 7.67
N VAL A 51 6.74 5.59 7.76
CA VAL A 51 6.34 4.33 7.13
C VAL A 51 5.55 4.62 5.88
N LEU A 52 5.89 3.97 4.77
CA LEU A 52 5.22 4.17 3.49
C LEU A 52 4.36 2.97 3.15
N VAL A 53 3.06 3.19 2.96
CA VAL A 53 2.13 2.18 2.43
C VAL A 53 2.18 2.26 0.91
N TYR A 54 2.84 1.29 0.29
CA TYR A 54 2.99 1.25 -1.15
C TYR A 54 1.74 0.67 -1.82
N TRP A 55 1.06 1.46 -2.65
CA TRP A 55 -0.20 1.08 -3.30
C TRP A 55 -0.16 0.97 -4.83
N GLY A 56 0.98 1.29 -5.46
CA GLY A 56 1.20 1.14 -6.90
C GLY A 56 1.30 -0.32 -7.37
N LEU A 57 1.78 -0.52 -8.59
CA LEU A 57 2.04 -1.85 -9.11
C LEU A 57 3.30 -2.45 -8.47
N ALA A 58 3.27 -3.73 -8.09
CA ALA A 58 4.38 -4.39 -7.41
C ALA A 58 5.72 -4.23 -8.15
N ALA A 59 5.71 -4.34 -9.48
CA ALA A 59 6.91 -4.19 -10.31
C ALA A 59 7.59 -2.80 -10.20
N ASN A 60 6.87 -1.78 -9.75
CA ASN A 60 7.39 -0.42 -9.62
C ASN A 60 7.82 -0.07 -8.19
N ALA A 61 7.63 -0.96 -7.23
CA ALA A 61 7.89 -0.67 -5.82
C ALA A 61 9.36 -0.32 -5.55
N SER A 62 10.30 -0.92 -6.29
CA SER A 62 11.74 -0.62 -6.17
C SER A 62 12.06 0.85 -6.44
N LYS A 63 11.34 1.52 -7.34
CA LYS A 63 11.54 2.95 -7.65
C LYS A 63 11.35 3.83 -6.41
N LEU A 64 10.35 3.51 -5.58
CA LEU A 64 10.13 4.25 -4.35
C LEU A 64 11.24 4.00 -3.33
N THR A 65 11.75 2.78 -3.23
CA THR A 65 12.84 2.44 -2.33
C THR A 65 14.19 3.01 -2.75
N GLU A 66 14.40 3.25 -4.05
CA GLU A 66 15.57 3.97 -4.55
C GLU A 66 15.57 5.43 -4.09
N ILE A 67 14.39 6.06 -4.01
CA ILE A 67 14.25 7.45 -3.55
C ILE A 67 14.30 7.54 -2.01
N TYR A 68 13.72 6.56 -1.32
CA TYR A 68 13.57 6.55 0.16
C TYR A 68 14.13 5.26 0.78
N PRO A 69 15.45 5.01 0.66
CA PRO A 69 16.06 3.74 1.07
C PRO A 69 16.02 3.50 2.59
N ASP A 70 15.92 4.56 3.39
CA ASP A 70 15.93 4.51 4.86
C ASP A 70 14.53 4.34 5.47
N ASN A 71 13.48 4.32 4.64
CA ASN A 71 12.11 4.19 5.11
C ASN A 71 11.69 2.71 5.23
N LYS A 72 10.65 2.47 6.02
CA LYS A 72 9.99 1.17 6.13
C LYS A 72 8.71 1.17 5.31
N TYR A 73 8.32 -0.02 4.87
CA TYR A 73 7.22 -0.20 3.91
C TYR A 73 6.17 -1.18 4.41
N VAL A 74 4.92 -0.85 4.12
CA VAL A 74 3.78 -1.77 4.16
C VAL A 74 3.30 -1.95 2.73
N MET A 75 3.17 -3.19 2.27
CA MET A 75 2.80 -3.48 0.89
C MET A 75 1.29 -3.59 0.73
N ALA A 76 0.73 -2.68 -0.07
CA ALA A 76 -0.67 -2.70 -0.50
C ALA A 76 -0.76 -2.71 -2.03
N ALA A 77 0.11 -3.52 -2.69
CA ALA A 77 0.27 -3.50 -4.14
C ALA A 77 -1.06 -3.68 -4.87
N GLY A 78 -1.36 -2.74 -5.78
CA GLY A 78 -2.66 -2.65 -6.46
C GLY A 78 -2.99 -3.84 -7.32
N ASP A 79 -2.00 -4.50 -7.90
CA ASP A 79 -2.14 -5.69 -8.74
C ASP A 79 -2.21 -7.01 -7.95
N TYR A 80 -2.11 -6.97 -6.60
CA TYR A 80 -2.22 -8.14 -5.74
C TYR A 80 -3.24 -7.98 -4.61
N TYR A 81 -3.27 -6.85 -3.90
CA TYR A 81 -3.96 -6.73 -2.62
C TYR A 81 -5.24 -5.89 -2.63
N TYR A 82 -5.56 -5.19 -3.73
CA TYR A 82 -6.81 -4.43 -3.85
C TYR A 82 -8.00 -5.35 -4.12
N MET A 83 -8.80 -5.61 -3.08
CA MET A 83 -9.88 -6.60 -3.14
C MET A 83 -11.19 -6.08 -3.68
N ASP A 84 -11.36 -4.79 -3.76
CA ASP A 84 -12.49 -4.13 -4.39
C ASP A 84 -12.46 -4.20 -5.92
N CYS A 85 -11.31 -4.51 -6.51
CA CYS A 85 -11.12 -4.56 -7.97
C CYS A 85 -11.45 -5.92 -8.58
N GLY A 86 -11.76 -5.91 -9.90
CA GLY A 86 -12.09 -7.10 -10.66
C GLY A 86 -13.58 -7.44 -10.70
N PHE A 87 -14.44 -6.52 -10.27
CA PHE A 87 -15.91 -6.64 -10.28
C PHE A 87 -16.57 -5.61 -11.20
N GLY A 88 -15.77 -4.94 -12.03
CA GLY A 88 -16.21 -3.82 -12.87
C GLY A 88 -16.28 -2.50 -12.10
N ASN A 89 -16.64 -1.46 -12.81
CA ASN A 89 -16.81 -0.11 -12.32
C ASN A 89 -18.29 0.29 -12.39
N LYS A 90 -18.82 0.97 -11.39
CA LYS A 90 -20.22 1.43 -11.34
C LYS A 90 -20.63 2.33 -12.52
N TYR A 91 -19.66 2.92 -13.20
CA TYR A 91 -19.88 3.76 -14.40
C TYR A 91 -19.61 3.03 -15.71
N GLY A 92 -19.36 1.72 -15.67
CA GLY A 92 -18.95 0.90 -16.82
C GLY A 92 -17.43 0.93 -17.05
N GLY A 93 -16.90 -0.13 -17.63
CA GLY A 93 -15.47 -0.34 -17.86
C GLY A 93 -14.73 -0.98 -16.69
N ASN A 94 -13.41 -0.92 -16.72
CA ASN A 94 -12.52 -1.53 -15.73
C ASN A 94 -12.12 -0.52 -14.64
N ALA A 95 -11.90 -1.01 -13.42
CA ALA A 95 -11.22 -0.23 -12.39
C ALA A 95 -9.70 -0.23 -12.66
N TRP A 96 -8.99 0.81 -12.17
CA TRP A 96 -7.56 0.97 -12.40
C TRP A 96 -6.72 -0.22 -11.92
N CYS A 97 -7.20 -0.93 -10.92
CA CYS A 97 -6.55 -2.08 -10.30
C CYS A 97 -7.11 -3.43 -10.75
N ASP A 98 -7.91 -3.47 -11.82
CA ASP A 98 -8.32 -4.74 -12.43
C ASP A 98 -7.10 -5.54 -12.96
N PRO A 99 -7.22 -6.84 -13.10
CA PRO A 99 -8.40 -7.69 -12.92
C PRO A 99 -8.66 -8.16 -11.48
N PHE A 100 -9.66 -9.03 -11.32
CA PHE A 100 -9.92 -9.77 -10.07
C PHE A 100 -8.68 -10.52 -9.59
N LYS A 101 -8.41 -10.45 -8.29
CA LYS A 101 -7.33 -11.21 -7.64
C LYS A 101 -7.92 -12.43 -6.96
N SER A 102 -7.54 -13.62 -7.42
CA SER A 102 -7.88 -14.85 -6.74
C SER A 102 -7.10 -15.00 -5.42
N TRP A 103 -7.55 -15.84 -4.53
CA TRP A 103 -6.85 -16.11 -3.27
C TRP A 103 -5.43 -16.64 -3.49
N TRP A 104 -5.22 -17.48 -4.50
CA TRP A 104 -3.90 -18.03 -4.81
C TRP A 104 -2.94 -16.96 -5.37
N ARG A 105 -3.43 -16.00 -6.16
CA ARG A 105 -2.62 -14.86 -6.61
C ARG A 105 -2.14 -14.01 -5.43
N ILE A 106 -3.01 -13.80 -4.45
CA ILE A 106 -2.68 -13.08 -3.23
C ILE A 106 -1.66 -13.88 -2.40
N TYR A 107 -1.87 -15.17 -2.26
CA TYR A 107 -0.99 -16.07 -1.51
C TYR A 107 0.39 -16.21 -2.15
N SER A 108 0.48 -16.21 -3.49
CA SER A 108 1.74 -16.32 -4.24
C SER A 108 2.59 -15.06 -4.20
N PHE A 109 2.03 -13.91 -3.81
CA PHE A 109 2.79 -12.67 -3.77
C PHE A 109 3.76 -12.65 -2.58
N GLU A 110 5.03 -12.38 -2.88
CA GLU A 110 6.05 -12.17 -1.85
C GLU A 110 6.46 -10.71 -1.83
N PRO A 111 6.01 -9.92 -0.84
CA PRO A 111 6.30 -8.49 -0.77
C PRO A 111 7.79 -8.15 -0.80
N THR A 112 8.62 -9.04 -0.26
CA THR A 112 10.06 -8.84 -0.15
C THR A 112 10.82 -9.02 -1.46
N ASP A 113 10.20 -9.59 -2.49
CA ASP A 113 10.82 -9.76 -3.80
C ASP A 113 10.90 -8.44 -4.61
N HIS A 114 10.08 -7.48 -4.25
CA HIS A 114 9.95 -6.19 -4.95
C HIS A 114 10.57 -5.01 -4.21
N ILE A 115 10.89 -5.18 -2.96
CA ILE A 115 11.50 -4.20 -2.07
C ILE A 115 12.55 -4.92 -1.22
N ASN A 116 13.63 -4.23 -0.83
CA ASN A 116 14.58 -4.80 0.12
C ASN A 116 13.85 -5.36 1.34
N GLY A 117 13.93 -6.68 1.54
CA GLY A 117 13.16 -7.43 2.53
C GLY A 117 13.29 -6.92 3.97
N THR A 118 14.42 -6.32 4.33
CA THR A 118 14.64 -5.71 5.66
C THR A 118 13.83 -4.43 5.88
N SER A 119 13.31 -3.85 4.82
CA SER A 119 12.50 -2.63 4.87
C SER A 119 10.99 -2.89 4.88
N VAL A 120 10.55 -4.12 4.58
CA VAL A 120 9.12 -4.50 4.60
C VAL A 120 8.69 -4.86 6.01
N LEU A 121 7.68 -4.16 6.53
CA LEU A 121 7.07 -4.44 7.83
C LEU A 121 5.92 -5.45 7.74
N GLY A 122 5.30 -5.56 6.57
CA GLY A 122 4.14 -6.40 6.32
C GLY A 122 3.34 -5.91 5.13
N ALA A 123 2.06 -6.27 5.10
CA ALA A 123 1.16 -5.88 4.02
C ALA A 123 -0.24 -5.57 4.55
N GLU A 124 -1.04 -4.89 3.71
CA GLU A 124 -2.46 -4.66 4.00
C GLU A 124 -3.30 -4.88 2.74
N ILE A 125 -4.58 -5.16 2.97
CA ILE A 125 -5.58 -5.42 1.94
C ILE A 125 -6.59 -4.30 1.92
N PRO A 126 -6.54 -3.40 0.94
CA PRO A 126 -7.57 -2.39 0.74
C PRO A 126 -8.90 -3.00 0.24
N VAL A 127 -10.00 -2.52 0.79
CA VAL A 127 -11.37 -2.79 0.35
C VAL A 127 -12.12 -1.46 0.33
N TRP A 128 -11.90 -0.67 -0.71
CA TRP A 128 -12.42 0.69 -0.81
C TRP A 128 -13.93 0.72 -1.10
N SER A 129 -14.61 1.66 -0.46
CA SER A 129 -16.08 1.75 -0.50
C SER A 129 -16.65 2.26 -1.82
N GLU A 130 -15.82 2.74 -2.76
CA GLU A 130 -16.27 3.16 -4.09
C GLU A 130 -16.92 2.02 -4.88
N LEU A 131 -16.44 0.80 -4.67
CA LEU A 131 -16.89 -0.40 -5.39
C LEU A 131 -17.49 -1.46 -4.47
N ASN A 132 -17.68 -1.15 -3.18
CA ASN A 132 -18.21 -2.09 -2.20
C ASN A 132 -19.43 -1.54 -1.50
N SER A 133 -20.34 -2.44 -1.17
CA SER A 133 -21.41 -2.23 -0.21
C SER A 133 -21.19 -3.11 1.02
N ASP A 134 -21.97 -2.87 2.06
CA ASP A 134 -21.99 -3.73 3.25
C ASP A 134 -22.41 -5.17 2.94
N ILE A 135 -23.25 -5.36 1.92
CA ILE A 135 -23.76 -6.67 1.49
C ILE A 135 -22.65 -7.53 0.85
N ASP A 136 -21.80 -6.93 0.03
CA ASP A 136 -20.79 -7.68 -0.75
C ASP A 136 -19.40 -7.74 -0.10
N LEU A 137 -19.19 -7.01 0.98
CA LEU A 137 -17.91 -6.95 1.67
C LEU A 137 -17.38 -8.33 2.08
N GLN A 138 -18.24 -9.17 2.67
CA GLN A 138 -17.84 -10.51 3.10
C GLN A 138 -17.40 -11.40 1.92
N VAL A 139 -18.13 -11.35 0.82
CA VAL A 139 -17.84 -12.15 -0.38
C VAL A 139 -16.55 -11.67 -1.05
N LYS A 140 -16.30 -10.36 -1.04
CA LYS A 140 -15.08 -9.79 -1.60
C LYS A 140 -13.84 -10.04 -0.73
N LEU A 141 -14.01 -10.07 0.59
CA LEU A 141 -12.91 -10.29 1.52
C LEU A 141 -12.52 -11.78 1.62
N TRP A 142 -13.49 -12.68 1.72
CA TRP A 142 -13.22 -14.10 1.96
C TRP A 142 -13.33 -14.94 0.66
N PRO A 143 -12.45 -15.96 0.47
CA PRO A 143 -11.33 -16.42 1.34
C PRO A 143 -10.02 -15.62 1.16
N ARG A 144 -10.00 -14.57 0.34
CA ARG A 144 -8.80 -13.82 -0.06
C ARG A 144 -8.05 -13.20 1.12
N GLY A 145 -8.80 -12.63 2.08
CA GLY A 145 -8.22 -12.10 3.31
C GLY A 145 -7.56 -13.17 4.18
N ALA A 146 -8.12 -14.37 4.23
CA ALA A 146 -7.49 -15.49 4.91
C ALA A 146 -6.16 -15.89 4.27
N ALA A 147 -6.12 -15.94 2.93
CA ALA A 147 -4.90 -16.26 2.19
C ALA A 147 -3.77 -15.25 2.48
N MET A 148 -4.09 -13.96 2.51
CA MET A 148 -3.10 -12.94 2.87
C MET A 148 -2.64 -13.07 4.32
N SER A 149 -3.58 -13.29 5.24
CA SER A 149 -3.25 -13.45 6.67
C SER A 149 -2.34 -14.65 6.90
N ASP A 150 -2.64 -15.78 6.28
CA ASP A 150 -1.78 -16.97 6.37
C ASP A 150 -0.39 -16.72 5.77
N LYS A 151 -0.32 -16.05 4.62
CA LYS A 151 0.96 -15.66 4.00
C LYS A 151 1.80 -14.74 4.88
N MET A 152 1.19 -13.78 5.58
CA MET A 152 1.90 -12.78 6.39
C MET A 152 2.27 -13.30 7.79
N TRP A 153 1.50 -14.20 8.37
CA TRP A 153 1.70 -14.71 9.73
C TRP A 153 2.20 -16.16 9.76
N GLY A 154 2.04 -16.88 8.66
CA GLY A 154 2.50 -18.26 8.50
C GLY A 154 4.01 -18.35 8.28
N PRO A 155 4.58 -19.57 8.35
CA PRO A 155 5.95 -19.82 7.94
C PRO A 155 6.13 -19.50 6.45
N LYS A 156 7.31 -19.03 6.07
CA LYS A 156 7.62 -18.79 4.66
C LYS A 156 7.51 -20.13 3.89
N VAL A 157 6.47 -20.24 3.05
CA VAL A 157 6.26 -21.43 2.20
C VAL A 157 6.82 -21.10 0.81
N GLU A 158 7.68 -21.98 0.30
CA GLU A 158 8.10 -21.90 -1.10
C GLU A 158 6.88 -22.18 -2.00
N THR A 159 6.49 -21.19 -2.77
CA THR A 159 5.28 -21.22 -3.61
C THR A 159 5.38 -22.14 -4.83
N ASP A 160 6.53 -22.70 -5.10
CA ASP A 160 6.75 -23.67 -6.19
C ASP A 160 5.96 -24.99 -6.05
N LEU A 161 5.36 -25.23 -4.88
CA LEU A 161 4.54 -26.42 -4.63
C LEU A 161 3.06 -26.25 -5.03
N ILE A 162 2.63 -25.10 -5.49
CA ILE A 162 1.24 -24.89 -5.94
C ILE A 162 1.17 -25.00 -7.46
N THR A 163 1.66 -26.07 -8.01
CA THR A 163 1.20 -26.53 -9.32
C THR A 163 -0.13 -27.25 -9.11
N ILE A 164 -1.22 -26.50 -9.15
CA ILE A 164 -2.56 -27.09 -9.18
C ILE A 164 -2.72 -27.70 -10.57
N THR A 165 -2.57 -29.00 -10.68
CA THR A 165 -3.02 -29.82 -11.82
C THR A 165 -4.54 -29.83 -11.87
#